data_fe399ee865c9f2d351268380f44aa9b7
#
_entry.id   fe399ee865c9f2d351268380f44aa9b7
#
_cell.length_a   1.000
_cell.length_b   1.000
_cell.length_c   1.000
_cell.angle_alpha   90.00
_cell.angle_beta   90.00
_cell.angle_gamma   90.00
#
_symmetry.space_group_name_H-M   'P 1'
#
loop_
_entity.id
_entity.type
_entity.pdbx_description
1 polymer ?
#
loop_
_entity_poly.entity_id
_entity_poly.type
_entity_poly.pdbx_seq_one_letter_code
_entity_poly.pdbx_strand_id
1 'polypeptide(L)'
;MNLTLKIWRQAGPRHTGGLVTYKVKDISPDMSFLEMLDVLNEQLNAAGEEPIAFDSDCREGICGMCGLMISGKAHGPEKTTTCQLHMRSFSDGEVITTEPWRANAFPVIKDLVVDRGAFDRIIQAGGYISVNTGSAPDAHATPVPKPAGDRAFTAAECIGCGACVAACPNASA
;
A
#
# COMPACT_ATOMS: atom_id res chain seq x y z
N MET A 1 16.38 12.07 -9.37
CA MET A 1 16.64 10.66 -9.74
C MET A 1 15.93 10.35 -11.03
N ASN A 2 16.54 9.52 -11.87
CA ASN A 2 15.90 8.99 -13.09
C ASN A 2 15.62 7.52 -12.87
N LEU A 3 14.40 7.07 -13.14
CA LEU A 3 13.97 5.71 -12.84
C LEU A 3 13.27 5.09 -14.05
N THR A 4 13.31 3.78 -14.11
CA THR A 4 12.51 2.99 -15.05
C THR A 4 11.45 2.22 -14.26
N LEU A 5 10.18 2.53 -14.49
CA LEU A 5 9.06 1.91 -13.81
C LEU A 5 8.42 0.86 -14.74
N LYS A 6 8.24 -0.35 -14.25
CA LYS A 6 7.44 -1.40 -14.91
C LYS A 6 6.15 -1.54 -14.13
N ILE A 7 5.09 -0.93 -14.61
CA ILE A 7 3.81 -0.84 -13.92
C ILE A 7 2.80 -1.77 -14.55
N TRP A 8 2.08 -2.52 -13.72
CA TRP A 8 0.98 -3.35 -14.18
C TRP A 8 -0.16 -2.49 -14.71
N ARG A 9 -0.57 -2.75 -15.95
CA ARG A 9 -1.72 -2.10 -16.59
C ARG A 9 -2.74 -3.16 -16.95
N GLN A 10 -3.99 -2.92 -16.58
CA GLN A 10 -5.12 -3.80 -16.87
C GLN A 10 -6.39 -2.97 -16.96
N ALA A 11 -7.02 -2.95 -18.12
CA ALA A 11 -8.18 -2.09 -18.39
C ALA A 11 -9.45 -2.47 -17.58
N GLY A 12 -9.49 -3.67 -17.02
CA GLY A 12 -10.64 -4.13 -16.24
C GLY A 12 -10.52 -5.60 -15.83
N PRO A 13 -11.45 -6.11 -15.00
CA PRO A 13 -11.36 -7.46 -14.42
C PRO A 13 -11.32 -8.61 -15.44
N ARG A 14 -11.87 -8.41 -16.61
CA ARG A 14 -11.92 -9.43 -17.69
C ARG A 14 -10.87 -9.23 -18.78
N HIS A 15 -9.96 -8.30 -18.60
CA HIS A 15 -8.88 -8.02 -19.53
C HIS A 15 -7.58 -8.64 -19.05
N THR A 16 -6.76 -9.09 -19.98
CA THR A 16 -5.41 -9.53 -19.67
C THR A 16 -4.57 -8.32 -19.30
N GLY A 17 -3.92 -8.37 -18.14
CA GLY A 17 -2.99 -7.34 -17.69
C GLY A 17 -1.56 -7.64 -18.13
N GLY A 18 -0.68 -6.65 -18.01
CA GLY A 18 0.73 -6.77 -18.33
C GLY A 18 1.55 -5.59 -17.80
N LEU A 19 2.85 -5.76 -17.74
CA LEU A 19 3.79 -4.72 -17.32
C LEU A 19 4.08 -3.77 -18.49
N VAL A 20 3.83 -2.49 -18.28
CA VAL A 20 4.16 -1.40 -19.21
C VAL A 20 5.32 -0.59 -18.62
N THR A 21 6.27 -0.22 -19.46
CA THR A 21 7.48 0.48 -19.05
C THR A 21 7.32 1.99 -19.22
N TYR A 22 7.59 2.73 -18.14
CA TYR A 22 7.63 4.19 -18.09
C TYR A 22 9.01 4.66 -17.63
N LYS A 23 9.42 5.83 -18.09
CA LYS A 23 10.65 6.51 -17.66
C LYS A 23 10.26 7.80 -16.96
N VAL A 24 10.64 7.94 -15.71
CA VAL A 24 10.48 9.18 -14.95
C VAL A 24 11.84 9.82 -14.72
N LYS A 25 11.90 11.14 -14.77
CA LYS A 25 13.12 11.92 -14.63
C LYS A 25 12.95 12.97 -13.55
N ASP A 26 14.06 13.39 -13.00
CA ASP A 26 14.13 14.49 -12.02
C ASP A 26 13.26 14.28 -10.78
N ILE A 27 13.04 13.01 -10.39
CA ILE A 27 12.30 12.65 -9.19
C ILE A 27 13.13 13.02 -7.97
N SER A 28 12.52 13.78 -7.04
CA SER A 28 13.16 14.12 -5.76
C SER A 28 13.30 12.85 -4.89
N PRO A 29 14.46 12.64 -4.25
CA PRO A 29 14.62 11.55 -3.29
C PRO A 29 13.75 11.71 -2.04
N ASP A 30 13.29 12.92 -1.74
CA ASP A 30 12.43 13.22 -0.57
C ASP A 30 10.94 13.03 -0.86
N MET A 31 10.58 12.88 -2.12
CA MET A 31 9.22 12.54 -2.57
C MET A 31 8.84 11.12 -2.11
N SER A 32 7.58 10.90 -1.79
CA SER A 32 7.04 9.55 -1.57
C SER A 32 6.84 8.81 -2.90
N PHE A 33 6.77 7.49 -2.85
CA PHE A 33 6.46 6.67 -4.03
C PHE A 33 5.06 7.02 -4.60
N LEU A 34 4.12 7.37 -3.73
CA LEU A 34 2.79 7.80 -4.14
C LEU A 34 2.84 9.12 -4.93
N GLU A 35 3.60 10.12 -4.46
CA GLU A 35 3.80 11.39 -5.18
C GLU A 35 4.51 11.18 -6.51
N MET A 36 5.45 10.25 -6.60
CA MET A 36 6.09 9.89 -7.85
C MET A 36 5.08 9.31 -8.86
N LEU A 37 4.10 8.51 -8.41
CA LEU A 37 2.99 8.05 -9.27
C LEU A 37 2.07 9.20 -9.70
N ASP A 38 1.82 10.19 -8.83
CA ASP A 38 1.07 11.41 -9.20
C ASP A 38 1.81 12.17 -10.31
N VAL A 39 3.13 12.38 -10.17
CA VAL A 39 3.96 13.04 -11.20
C VAL A 39 3.92 12.29 -12.53
N LEU A 40 4.01 10.96 -12.51
CA LEU A 40 3.88 10.16 -13.72
C LEU A 40 2.49 10.34 -14.37
N ASN A 41 1.42 10.34 -13.58
CA ASN A 41 0.06 10.55 -14.09
C ASN A 41 -0.14 11.95 -14.68
N GLU A 42 0.48 12.99 -14.11
CA GLU A 42 0.48 14.32 -14.70
C GLU A 42 1.18 14.32 -16.08
N GLN A 43 2.32 13.63 -16.20
CA GLN A 43 3.02 13.48 -17.47
C GLN A 43 2.19 12.74 -18.53
N LEU A 44 1.51 11.65 -18.14
CA LEU A 44 0.62 10.88 -19.01
C LEU A 44 -0.55 11.75 -19.49
N ASN A 45 -1.21 12.46 -18.58
CA ASN A 45 -2.31 13.36 -18.91
C ASN A 45 -1.85 14.48 -19.88
N ALA A 46 -0.68 15.07 -19.68
CA ALA A 46 -0.13 16.08 -20.56
C ALA A 46 0.19 15.52 -21.96
N ALA A 47 0.55 14.24 -22.06
CA ALA A 47 0.76 13.52 -23.31
C ALA A 47 -0.52 13.03 -23.98
N GLY A 48 -1.69 13.19 -23.33
CA GLY A 48 -2.97 12.64 -23.82
C GLY A 48 -3.08 11.12 -23.65
N GLU A 49 -2.25 10.54 -22.79
CA GLU A 49 -2.27 9.11 -22.47
C GLU A 49 -3.13 8.83 -21.22
N GLU A 50 -3.64 7.61 -21.12
CA GLU A 50 -4.47 7.22 -19.99
C GLU A 50 -3.64 7.09 -18.71
N PRO A 51 -4.00 7.82 -17.63
CA PRO A 51 -3.29 7.74 -16.36
C PRO A 51 -3.42 6.36 -15.73
N ILE A 52 -2.50 6.04 -14.83
CA ILE A 52 -2.49 4.80 -14.06
C ILE A 52 -3.52 4.91 -12.94
N ALA A 53 -4.42 3.92 -12.83
CA ALA A 53 -5.34 3.83 -11.72
C ALA A 53 -4.63 3.23 -10.50
N PHE A 54 -4.66 3.95 -9.39
CA PHE A 54 -4.21 3.49 -8.07
C PHE A 54 -5.04 4.14 -6.97
N ASP A 55 -5.12 3.48 -5.81
CA ASP A 55 -5.83 3.99 -4.65
C ASP A 55 -4.93 4.81 -3.74
N SER A 56 -5.47 5.90 -3.20
CA SER A 56 -4.84 6.70 -2.16
C SER A 56 -5.91 7.44 -1.35
N ASP A 57 -5.62 7.74 -0.08
CA ASP A 57 -6.53 8.50 0.78
C ASP A 57 -5.75 9.36 1.77
N CYS A 58 -5.41 8.87 2.97
CA CYS A 58 -4.87 9.68 4.06
C CYS A 58 -3.51 10.33 3.77
N ARG A 59 -2.66 9.74 2.96
CA ARG A 59 -1.27 10.12 2.69
C ARG A 59 -0.37 10.19 3.93
N GLU A 60 -0.80 9.57 5.03
CA GLU A 60 -0.13 9.57 6.35
C GLU A 60 0.23 8.16 6.86
N GLY A 61 0.06 7.14 6.03
CA GLY A 61 0.41 5.76 6.38
C GLY A 61 -0.54 5.07 7.35
N ILE A 62 -1.77 5.54 7.52
CA ILE A 62 -2.72 5.04 8.53
C ILE A 62 -3.98 4.39 7.98
N CYS A 63 -4.36 4.64 6.72
CA CYS A 63 -5.60 4.09 6.13
C CYS A 63 -5.42 2.76 5.40
N GLY A 64 -4.20 2.40 5.00
CA GLY A 64 -3.89 1.17 4.30
C GLY A 64 -4.37 1.08 2.85
N MET A 65 -4.84 2.18 2.23
CA MET A 65 -5.42 2.14 0.88
C MET A 65 -4.37 2.10 -0.23
N CYS A 66 -3.22 2.74 -0.05
CA CYS A 66 -2.17 2.85 -1.08
C CYS A 66 -1.17 1.69 -1.09
N GLY A 67 -1.56 0.51 -0.63
CA GLY A 67 -0.68 -0.65 -0.60
C GLY A 67 -0.46 -1.25 -1.99
N LEU A 68 0.81 -1.53 -2.34
CA LEU A 68 1.20 -2.11 -3.63
C LEU A 68 2.31 -3.16 -3.45
N MET A 69 2.42 -4.05 -4.43
CA MET A 69 3.60 -4.89 -4.62
C MET A 69 4.66 -4.07 -5.35
N ILE A 70 5.80 -3.86 -4.72
CA ILE A 70 6.92 -3.11 -5.30
C ILE A 70 8.14 -4.02 -5.35
N SER A 71 8.67 -4.25 -6.54
CA SER A 71 9.77 -5.18 -6.80
C SER A 71 9.57 -6.56 -6.15
N GLY A 72 8.33 -7.08 -6.26
CA GLY A 72 7.94 -8.40 -5.75
C GLY A 72 7.70 -8.49 -4.24
N LYS A 73 7.75 -7.37 -3.53
CA LYS A 73 7.50 -7.31 -2.07
C LYS A 73 6.28 -6.46 -1.76
N ALA A 74 5.43 -6.94 -0.87
CA ALA A 74 4.34 -6.13 -0.34
C ALA A 74 4.92 -4.90 0.37
N HIS A 75 4.47 -3.71 -0.02
CA HIS A 75 4.98 -2.42 0.45
C HIS A 75 6.44 -2.09 0.09
N GLY A 76 7.12 -2.90 -0.72
CA GLY A 76 8.48 -2.62 -1.19
C GLY A 76 9.57 -2.81 -0.14
N PRO A 77 10.73 -2.15 -0.31
CA PRO A 77 11.94 -2.40 0.48
C PRO A 77 11.77 -2.05 1.97
N GLU A 78 11.10 -0.96 2.28
CA GLU A 78 10.92 -0.46 3.65
C GLU A 78 9.70 -1.07 4.36
N LYS A 79 8.93 -1.93 3.69
CA LYS A 79 7.71 -2.56 4.22
C LYS A 79 6.69 -1.55 4.75
N THR A 80 6.61 -0.39 4.13
CA THR A 80 5.68 0.68 4.46
C THR A 80 4.77 1.02 3.28
N THR A 81 3.65 1.68 3.55
CA THR A 81 2.70 2.12 2.50
C THR A 81 3.36 3.08 1.50
N THR A 82 2.88 3.13 0.27
CA THR A 82 3.51 3.94 -0.79
C THR A 82 3.56 5.42 -0.47
N CYS A 83 2.63 5.94 0.33
CA CYS A 83 2.64 7.32 0.80
C CYS A 83 3.74 7.62 1.84
N GLN A 84 4.36 6.60 2.43
CA GLN A 84 5.45 6.71 3.40
C GLN A 84 6.78 6.12 2.89
N LEU A 85 6.75 5.42 1.76
CA LEU A 85 7.94 4.92 1.09
C LEU A 85 8.58 6.06 0.28
N HIS A 86 9.69 6.61 0.76
CA HIS A 86 10.39 7.69 0.07
C HIS A 86 11.28 7.18 -1.07
N MET A 87 11.42 7.98 -2.11
CA MET A 87 12.19 7.62 -3.30
C MET A 87 13.69 7.43 -3.02
N ARG A 88 14.22 7.99 -1.94
CA ARG A 88 15.61 7.73 -1.48
C ARG A 88 15.89 6.28 -1.10
N SER A 89 14.86 5.45 -0.93
CA SER A 89 15.01 4.00 -0.71
C SER A 89 15.39 3.25 -1.99
N PHE A 90 15.46 3.94 -3.13
CA PHE A 90 15.83 3.41 -4.44
C PHE A 90 17.08 4.12 -4.97
N SER A 91 17.79 3.45 -5.90
CA SER A 91 18.98 4.00 -6.53
C SER A 91 18.65 4.74 -7.83
N ASP A 92 19.45 5.75 -8.19
CA ASP A 92 19.33 6.39 -9.50
C ASP A 92 19.56 5.37 -10.63
N GLY A 93 18.72 5.39 -11.66
CA GLY A 93 18.73 4.42 -12.76
C GLY A 93 18.06 3.08 -12.46
N GLU A 94 17.52 2.87 -11.26
CA GLU A 94 16.89 1.61 -10.86
C GLU A 94 15.65 1.28 -11.70
N VAL A 95 15.42 -0.02 -11.91
CA VAL A 95 14.20 -0.55 -12.53
C VAL A 95 13.28 -1.08 -11.44
N ILE A 96 12.15 -0.42 -11.26
CA ILE A 96 11.17 -0.74 -10.21
C ILE A 96 9.93 -1.37 -10.85
N THR A 97 9.55 -2.57 -10.39
CA THR A 97 8.30 -3.21 -10.80
C THR A 97 7.21 -2.88 -9.79
N THR A 98 6.06 -2.42 -10.28
CA THR A 98 4.90 -2.05 -9.47
C THR A 98 3.66 -2.81 -9.93
N GLU A 99 3.04 -3.53 -9.02
CA GLU A 99 1.90 -4.40 -9.29
C GLU A 99 0.83 -4.21 -8.22
N PRO A 100 -0.45 -4.53 -8.50
CA PRO A 100 -1.49 -4.58 -7.49
C PRO A 100 -1.19 -5.67 -6.45
N TRP A 101 -1.95 -5.73 -5.37
CA TRP A 101 -1.87 -6.86 -4.44
C TRP A 101 -2.02 -8.19 -5.18
N ARG A 102 -1.05 -9.09 -5.02
CA ARG A 102 -1.08 -10.45 -5.57
C ARG A 102 -1.79 -11.37 -4.59
N ALA A 103 -3.07 -11.52 -4.74
CA ALA A 103 -3.85 -12.52 -4.00
C ALA A 103 -5.18 -12.73 -4.71
N ASN A 104 -5.68 -13.96 -4.77
CA ASN A 104 -7.01 -14.24 -5.30
C ASN A 104 -8.12 -13.55 -4.50
N ALA A 105 -7.84 -13.22 -3.22
CA ALA A 105 -8.74 -12.43 -2.37
C ALA A 105 -8.87 -10.95 -2.82
N PHE A 106 -7.97 -10.47 -3.68
CA PHE A 106 -7.91 -9.10 -4.18
C PHE A 106 -7.95 -9.07 -5.72
N PRO A 107 -9.09 -9.40 -6.34
CA PRO A 107 -9.19 -9.35 -7.80
C PRO A 107 -8.97 -7.91 -8.31
N VAL A 108 -8.28 -7.77 -9.44
CA VAL A 108 -7.97 -6.46 -10.01
C VAL A 108 -9.22 -5.82 -10.60
N ILE A 109 -9.50 -4.59 -10.21
CA ILE A 109 -10.55 -3.74 -10.79
C ILE A 109 -9.99 -3.04 -12.04
N LYS A 110 -8.86 -2.33 -11.88
CA LYS A 110 -8.15 -1.66 -12.96
C LYS A 110 -6.72 -1.35 -12.52
N ASP A 111 -5.75 -1.61 -13.37
CA ASP A 111 -4.33 -1.34 -13.13
C ASP A 111 -3.85 -1.81 -11.74
N LEU A 112 -3.60 -0.88 -10.82
CA LEU A 112 -3.13 -1.15 -9.46
C LEU A 112 -4.26 -1.21 -8.43
N VAL A 113 -5.51 -0.94 -8.84
CA VAL A 113 -6.69 -0.95 -7.97
C VAL A 113 -7.26 -2.36 -7.89
N VAL A 114 -7.54 -2.82 -6.68
CA VAL A 114 -8.09 -4.15 -6.39
C VAL A 114 -9.41 -4.07 -5.63
N ASP A 115 -10.26 -5.09 -5.78
CA ASP A 115 -11.47 -5.25 -4.97
C ASP A 115 -11.08 -5.81 -3.59
N ARG A 116 -11.29 -5.03 -2.56
CA ARG A 116 -11.03 -5.37 -1.16
C ARG A 116 -12.28 -5.89 -0.44
N GLY A 117 -13.42 -5.94 -1.09
CA GLY A 117 -14.71 -6.21 -0.45
C GLY A 117 -14.76 -7.49 0.38
N ALA A 118 -14.08 -8.57 -0.04
CA ALA A 118 -13.99 -9.80 0.75
C ALA A 118 -13.20 -9.61 2.05
N PHE A 119 -12.08 -8.90 1.98
CA PHE A 119 -11.23 -8.59 3.12
C PHE A 119 -11.93 -7.63 4.10
N ASP A 120 -12.59 -6.60 3.58
CA ASP A 120 -13.31 -5.61 4.37
C ASP A 120 -14.48 -6.23 5.13
N ARG A 121 -15.17 -7.23 4.57
CA ARG A 121 -16.19 -8.00 5.28
C ARG A 121 -15.62 -8.80 6.47
N ILE A 122 -14.40 -9.34 6.35
CA ILE A 122 -13.71 -10.02 7.46
C ILE A 122 -13.35 -9.01 8.55
N ILE A 123 -12.83 -7.84 8.19
CA ILE A 123 -12.55 -6.75 9.13
C ILE A 123 -13.84 -6.35 9.85
N GLN A 124 -14.91 -6.11 9.12
CA GLN A 124 -16.21 -5.72 9.66
C GLN A 124 -16.79 -6.79 10.63
N ALA A 125 -16.54 -8.06 10.37
CA ALA A 125 -16.98 -9.16 11.23
C ALA A 125 -16.17 -9.31 12.54
N GLY A 126 -15.21 -8.43 12.81
CA GLY A 126 -14.39 -8.42 14.03
C GLY A 126 -12.90 -8.60 13.80
N GLY A 127 -12.43 -8.54 12.56
CA GLY A 127 -11.00 -8.60 12.21
C GLY A 127 -10.23 -7.29 12.47
N TYR A 128 -10.57 -6.59 13.55
CA TYR A 128 -9.93 -5.32 13.91
C TYR A 128 -9.67 -5.29 15.43
N ILE A 129 -8.73 -4.41 15.82
CA ILE A 129 -8.47 -4.14 17.23
C ILE A 129 -9.35 -2.98 17.69
N SER A 130 -10.16 -3.24 18.71
CA SER A 130 -11.00 -2.22 19.34
C SER A 130 -10.30 -1.66 20.57
N VAL A 131 -10.41 -0.36 20.79
CA VAL A 131 -10.01 0.28 22.05
C VAL A 131 -11.16 0.25 23.05
N ASN A 132 -10.82 0.06 24.31
CA ASN A 132 -11.78 0.18 25.39
C ASN A 132 -12.04 1.66 25.66
N THR A 133 -13.22 2.15 25.29
CA THR A 133 -13.60 3.56 25.34
C THR A 133 -14.41 3.93 26.60
N GLY A 134 -14.17 3.26 27.70
CA GLY A 134 -14.79 3.59 28.98
C GLY A 134 -14.34 4.94 29.56
N SER A 135 -14.77 5.23 30.78
CA SER A 135 -14.29 6.37 31.56
C SER A 135 -12.78 6.27 31.82
N ALA A 136 -12.13 7.40 32.06
CA ALA A 136 -10.75 7.39 32.52
C ALA A 136 -10.60 6.51 33.78
N PRO A 137 -9.52 5.71 33.88
CA PRO A 137 -9.30 4.90 35.08
C PRO A 137 -9.13 5.78 36.31
N ASP A 138 -9.49 5.25 37.48
CA ASP A 138 -9.27 5.89 38.77
C ASP A 138 -7.76 6.24 38.92
N ALA A 139 -7.48 7.39 39.54
CA ALA A 139 -6.11 7.83 39.80
C ALA A 139 -5.28 6.83 40.62
N HIS A 140 -5.92 5.96 41.40
CA HIS A 140 -5.30 4.88 42.17
C HIS A 140 -5.32 3.53 41.46
N ALA A 141 -5.81 3.45 40.21
CA ALA A 141 -5.80 2.21 39.45
C ALA A 141 -4.38 1.68 39.27
N THR A 142 -4.20 0.36 39.35
CA THR A 142 -2.90 -0.27 39.08
C THR A 142 -2.54 -0.06 37.61
N PRO A 143 -1.37 0.56 37.31
CA PRO A 143 -0.91 0.78 35.94
C PRO A 143 -0.76 -0.54 35.18
N VAL A 144 -0.99 -0.50 33.89
CA VAL A 144 -0.71 -1.64 33.01
C VAL A 144 0.80 -1.90 32.97
N PRO A 145 1.29 -3.11 33.25
CA PRO A 145 2.71 -3.44 33.19
C PRO A 145 3.27 -3.19 31.78
N LYS A 146 4.48 -2.66 31.68
CA LYS A 146 5.14 -2.36 30.39
C LYS A 146 5.10 -3.51 29.38
N PRO A 147 5.42 -4.79 29.74
CA PRO A 147 5.36 -5.90 28.78
C PRO A 147 3.95 -6.15 28.21
N ALA A 148 2.90 -5.87 28.97
CA ALA A 148 1.52 -5.98 28.49
C ALA A 148 1.18 -4.81 27.57
N GLY A 149 1.61 -3.60 27.91
CA GLY A 149 1.48 -2.41 27.07
C GLY A 149 2.20 -2.58 25.74
N ASP A 150 3.46 -3.03 25.75
CA ASP A 150 4.23 -3.25 24.53
C ASP A 150 3.55 -4.25 23.58
N ARG A 151 3.01 -5.36 24.11
CA ARG A 151 2.24 -6.31 23.29
C ARG A 151 0.97 -5.70 22.70
N ALA A 152 0.29 -4.87 23.48
CA ALA A 152 -0.92 -4.20 23.02
C ALA A 152 -0.62 -3.19 21.90
N PHE A 153 0.47 -2.43 22.03
CA PHE A 153 0.93 -1.51 20.98
C PHE A 153 1.32 -2.26 19.69
N THR A 154 2.10 -3.34 19.80
CA THR A 154 2.45 -4.17 18.63
C THR A 154 1.19 -4.73 17.95
N ALA A 155 0.21 -5.21 18.71
CA ALA A 155 -1.04 -5.70 18.17
C ALA A 155 -1.88 -4.59 17.48
N ALA A 156 -1.75 -3.34 17.93
CA ALA A 156 -2.47 -2.19 17.39
C ALA A 156 -1.82 -1.58 16.13
N GLU A 157 -0.68 -2.08 15.67
CA GLU A 157 0.00 -1.59 14.45
C GLU A 157 -0.75 -1.91 13.16
N CYS A 158 -1.75 -2.80 13.20
CA CYS A 158 -2.52 -3.17 12.01
C CYS A 158 -3.37 -1.99 11.51
N ILE A 159 -3.13 -1.59 10.25
CA ILE A 159 -3.89 -0.54 9.54
C ILE A 159 -4.90 -1.12 8.54
N GLY A 160 -5.13 -2.43 8.53
CA GLY A 160 -6.07 -3.09 7.62
C GLY A 160 -5.67 -3.01 6.14
N CYS A 161 -4.38 -2.88 5.81
CA CYS A 161 -3.90 -2.68 4.44
C CYS A 161 -3.97 -3.92 3.54
N GLY A 162 -3.98 -5.14 4.11
CA GLY A 162 -3.98 -6.39 3.35
C GLY A 162 -2.60 -6.87 2.90
N ALA A 163 -1.50 -6.21 3.28
CA ALA A 163 -0.14 -6.61 2.90
C ALA A 163 0.22 -8.03 3.36
N CYS A 164 -0.26 -8.45 4.52
CA CYS A 164 -0.07 -9.82 5.03
C CYS A 164 -0.75 -10.87 4.15
N VAL A 165 -1.91 -10.58 3.59
CA VAL A 165 -2.61 -11.45 2.62
C VAL A 165 -1.82 -11.50 1.31
N ALA A 166 -1.41 -10.33 0.79
CA ALA A 166 -0.65 -10.24 -0.46
C ALA A 166 0.74 -10.91 -0.37
N ALA A 167 1.36 -10.92 0.81
CA ALA A 167 2.64 -11.58 1.07
C ALA A 167 2.51 -13.09 1.36
N CYS A 168 1.30 -13.59 1.60
CA CYS A 168 1.07 -14.99 1.97
C CYS A 168 1.09 -15.90 0.73
N PRO A 169 1.97 -16.91 0.66
CA PRO A 169 1.98 -17.85 -0.47
C PRO A 169 0.65 -18.58 -0.67
N ASN A 170 -0.05 -18.88 0.42
CA ASN A 170 -1.35 -19.58 0.36
C ASN A 170 -2.49 -18.69 -0.16
N ALA A 171 -2.42 -17.38 0.08
CA ALA A 171 -3.43 -16.43 -0.40
C ALA A 171 -3.19 -15.97 -1.83
N SER A 172 -1.95 -16.16 -2.33
CA SER A 172 -1.53 -15.77 -3.70
C SER A 172 -1.67 -16.91 -4.71
N ALA A 173 -1.98 -18.12 -4.25
CA ALA A 173 -2.08 -19.33 -5.08
C ALA A 173 -3.41 -19.38 -5.86
#